data_0057a424e2437c23e85282fca1ccb798
#
_entry.id   0057a424e2437c23e85282fca1ccb798
#
_cell.length_a   1.000
_cell.length_b   1.000
_cell.length_c   1.000
_cell.angle_alpha   90.00
_cell.angle_beta   90.00
_cell.angle_gamma   90.00
#
_symmetry.space_group_name_H-M   'P 1'
#
loop_
_entity.id
_entity.type
_entity.pdbx_description
1 polymer ?
#
loop_
_entity_poly.entity_id
_entity_poly.type
_entity_poly.pdbx_seq_one_letter_code
_entity_poly.pdbx_strand_id
1 'polypeptide(L)'
;MLGNFTYCNPTKLFFGKGALENIRTELDKYGSRVMLVYGGGSIKRNGIYDQVVRVLAETGKQVVEISGVMPNPTVDKLREGIALARQHKADFILAVGGGSCCDYAKALAVSIHCEEDPWEKYFVKFEEPSCPIVPVGCVLTMVGTGSEMNAGSVITNPEQKLKIGHVFASEAVMPRFSVLDPTYTLTLPRYQMVAGIYDIFNHICEQYFSGNDDNTSDYLAEGLMRSVIHASRIASQDPQNYEARSNLCLLYTSPSPRD
;
A
#
# COMPACT_ATOMS: atom_id res chain seq x y z
N MET A 1 -19.34 -23.75 -4.32
CA MET A 1 -18.40 -24.55 -5.14
C MET A 1 -17.29 -23.62 -5.64
N LEU A 2 -16.03 -23.94 -5.35
CA LEU A 2 -14.91 -23.20 -5.92
C LEU A 2 -14.95 -23.34 -7.45
N GLY A 3 -15.07 -22.21 -8.16
CA GLY A 3 -15.00 -22.17 -9.61
C GLY A 3 -13.55 -22.30 -10.12
N ASN A 4 -13.38 -22.18 -11.44
CA ASN A 4 -12.04 -22.07 -12.00
C ASN A 4 -11.49 -20.67 -11.73
N PHE A 5 -10.27 -20.56 -11.23
CA PHE A 5 -9.60 -19.29 -11.01
C PHE A 5 -8.11 -19.39 -11.33
N THR A 6 -7.51 -18.26 -11.64
CA THR A 6 -6.06 -18.10 -11.72
C THR A 6 -5.65 -17.14 -10.60
N TYR A 7 -4.67 -17.53 -9.80
CA TYR A 7 -4.09 -16.69 -8.77
C TYR A 7 -2.66 -16.32 -9.12
N CYS A 8 -2.37 -15.04 -9.15
CA CYS A 8 -1.03 -14.51 -9.29
C CYS A 8 -0.91 -13.20 -8.49
N ASN A 9 0.06 -13.12 -7.60
CA ASN A 9 0.43 -11.85 -6.98
C ASN A 9 1.88 -11.54 -7.34
N PRO A 10 2.14 -10.58 -8.25
CA PRO A 10 3.49 -10.26 -8.72
C PRO A 10 4.30 -9.44 -7.71
N THR A 11 3.70 -8.97 -6.62
CA THR A 11 4.36 -8.15 -5.62
C THR A 11 5.37 -8.96 -4.80
N LYS A 12 6.63 -8.59 -4.85
CA LYS A 12 7.67 -9.21 -4.03
C LYS A 12 7.61 -8.67 -2.60
N LEU A 13 7.37 -9.54 -1.64
CA LEU A 13 7.28 -9.18 -0.23
C LEU A 13 8.63 -9.33 0.47
N PHE A 14 9.12 -8.24 1.09
CA PHE A 14 10.23 -8.25 2.03
C PHE A 14 9.69 -8.04 3.44
N PHE A 15 9.75 -9.08 4.26
CA PHE A 15 9.15 -9.09 5.58
C PHE A 15 10.18 -9.26 6.69
N GLY A 16 9.99 -8.54 7.80
CA GLY A 16 10.75 -8.70 9.03
C GLY A 16 11.62 -7.47 9.39
N LYS A 17 12.23 -7.55 10.57
CA LYS A 17 13.10 -6.47 11.07
C LYS A 17 14.29 -6.26 10.15
N GLY A 18 14.48 -5.01 9.71
CA GLY A 18 15.55 -4.64 8.79
C GLY A 18 15.27 -4.99 7.32
N ALA A 19 14.03 -5.39 6.98
CA ALA A 19 13.65 -5.78 5.62
C ALA A 19 13.88 -4.68 4.57
N LEU A 20 13.97 -3.40 4.98
CA LEU A 20 14.29 -2.27 4.09
C LEU A 20 15.62 -2.47 3.34
N GLU A 21 16.61 -3.10 3.95
CA GLU A 21 17.92 -3.30 3.31
C GLU A 21 17.85 -4.15 2.03
N ASN A 22 16.83 -4.99 1.91
CA ASN A 22 16.62 -5.84 0.72
C ASN A 22 16.26 -5.03 -0.54
N ILE A 23 15.75 -3.79 -0.39
CA ILE A 23 15.41 -3.00 -1.58
C ILE A 23 16.63 -2.48 -2.33
N ARG A 24 17.84 -2.54 -1.77
CA ARG A 24 19.08 -2.12 -2.43
C ARG A 24 19.24 -2.80 -3.79
N THR A 25 19.23 -4.13 -3.78
CA THR A 25 19.33 -4.93 -5.01
C THR A 25 18.05 -4.89 -5.86
N GLU A 26 16.91 -4.64 -5.23
CA GLU A 26 15.65 -4.54 -5.96
C GLU A 26 15.59 -3.24 -6.76
N LEU A 27 16.05 -2.13 -6.19
CA LEU A 27 16.09 -0.82 -6.85
C LEU A 27 16.96 -0.79 -8.11
N ASP A 28 17.97 -1.65 -8.23
CA ASP A 28 18.83 -1.74 -9.42
C ASP A 28 18.05 -2.11 -10.70
N LYS A 29 16.87 -2.71 -10.55
CA LYS A 29 15.98 -3.10 -11.67
C LYS A 29 15.19 -1.93 -12.25
N TYR A 30 15.16 -0.80 -11.57
CA TYR A 30 14.33 0.35 -11.91
C TYR A 30 15.17 1.59 -12.21
N GLY A 31 14.55 2.56 -12.85
CA GLY A 31 15.20 3.81 -13.22
C GLY A 31 15.77 4.58 -12.02
N SER A 32 16.53 5.60 -12.33
CA SER A 32 17.28 6.36 -11.31
C SER A 32 16.52 7.53 -10.72
N ARG A 33 15.40 7.95 -11.32
CA ARG A 33 14.62 9.12 -10.89
C ARG A 33 13.43 8.70 -10.07
N VAL A 34 13.63 8.68 -8.77
CA VAL A 34 12.64 8.17 -7.81
C VAL A 34 11.79 9.31 -7.27
N MET A 35 10.46 9.17 -7.37
CA MET A 35 9.52 10.00 -6.64
C MET A 35 9.20 9.37 -5.29
N LEU A 36 9.67 10.01 -4.22
CA LEU A 36 9.43 9.57 -2.85
C LEU A 36 8.12 10.18 -2.34
N VAL A 37 7.13 9.32 -2.11
CA VAL A 37 5.77 9.68 -1.68
C VAL A 37 5.60 9.38 -0.20
N TYR A 38 5.18 10.36 0.62
CA TYR A 38 4.88 10.16 2.03
C TYR A 38 3.86 11.14 2.61
N GLY A 39 3.36 10.83 3.80
CA GLY A 39 2.34 11.61 4.49
C GLY A 39 2.85 12.85 5.23
N GLY A 40 2.24 13.18 6.37
CA GLY A 40 2.47 14.39 7.15
C GLY A 40 3.76 14.44 7.99
N GLY A 41 4.76 13.62 7.69
CA GLY A 41 6.09 13.69 8.31
C GLY A 41 6.28 12.82 9.56
N SER A 42 5.39 11.89 9.88
CA SER A 42 5.61 10.90 10.94
C SER A 42 6.88 10.09 10.72
N ILE A 43 7.14 9.71 9.47
CA ILE A 43 8.33 8.94 9.08
C ILE A 43 9.64 9.69 9.35
N LYS A 44 9.63 11.05 9.34
CA LYS A 44 10.79 11.87 9.71
C LYS A 44 11.04 11.85 11.22
N ARG A 45 9.96 11.88 12.02
CA ARG A 45 10.08 11.86 13.48
C ARG A 45 10.52 10.52 14.04
N ASN A 46 10.20 9.42 13.38
CA ASN A 46 10.55 8.05 13.82
C ASN A 46 11.78 7.47 13.11
N GLY A 47 12.47 8.25 12.27
CA GLY A 47 13.72 7.88 11.61
C GLY A 47 13.59 6.95 10.41
N ILE A 48 12.37 6.59 9.98
CA ILE A 48 12.16 5.74 8.78
C ILE A 48 12.59 6.51 7.52
N TYR A 49 12.29 7.81 7.46
CA TYR A 49 12.69 8.67 6.35
C TYR A 49 14.21 8.64 6.12
N ASP A 50 15.00 8.78 7.20
CA ASP A 50 16.47 8.80 7.09
C ASP A 50 17.02 7.46 6.59
N GLN A 51 16.41 6.35 7.03
CA GLN A 51 16.76 5.01 6.54
C GLN A 51 16.48 4.87 5.05
N VAL A 52 15.30 5.29 4.59
CA VAL A 52 14.89 5.21 3.18
C VAL A 52 15.80 6.08 2.31
N VAL A 53 16.00 7.35 2.69
CA VAL A 53 16.85 8.29 1.92
C VAL A 53 18.29 7.81 1.85
N ARG A 54 18.84 7.23 2.93
CA ARG A 54 20.15 6.59 2.93
C ARG A 54 20.24 5.48 1.88
N VAL A 55 19.26 4.56 1.85
CA VAL A 55 19.25 3.45 0.88
C VAL A 55 19.15 3.99 -0.55
N LEU A 56 18.31 4.98 -0.80
CA LEU A 56 18.17 5.62 -2.12
C LEU A 56 19.48 6.29 -2.57
N ALA A 57 20.15 7.01 -1.66
CA ALA A 57 21.42 7.66 -1.96
C ALA A 57 22.54 6.64 -2.26
N GLU A 58 22.65 5.60 -1.45
CA GLU A 58 23.67 4.54 -1.61
C GLU A 58 23.45 3.70 -2.89
N THR A 59 22.21 3.66 -3.41
CA THR A 59 21.88 3.03 -4.70
C THR A 59 21.88 4.02 -5.89
N GLY A 60 22.41 5.22 -5.69
CA GLY A 60 22.57 6.24 -6.75
C GLY A 60 21.27 6.81 -7.30
N LYS A 61 20.16 6.77 -6.52
CA LYS A 61 18.87 7.29 -6.96
C LYS A 61 18.80 8.81 -6.77
N GLN A 62 18.25 9.47 -7.79
CA GLN A 62 17.89 10.89 -7.73
C GLN A 62 16.46 11.01 -7.21
N VAL A 63 16.29 11.71 -6.11
CA VAL A 63 15.01 11.75 -5.40
C VAL A 63 14.32 13.08 -5.59
N VAL A 64 13.06 13.04 -6.00
CA VAL A 64 12.11 14.13 -5.85
C VAL A 64 11.04 13.73 -4.85
N GLU A 65 10.69 14.61 -3.93
CA GLU A 65 9.77 14.31 -2.85
C GLU A 65 8.40 14.92 -3.08
N ILE A 66 7.35 14.15 -2.79
CA ILE A 66 6.01 14.67 -2.55
C ILE A 66 5.53 14.25 -1.19
N SER A 67 5.43 15.22 -0.30
CA SER A 67 4.97 15.06 1.08
C SER A 67 3.53 15.50 1.26
N GLY A 68 2.97 15.25 2.45
CA GLY A 68 1.64 15.73 2.80
C GLY A 68 0.50 14.94 2.17
N VAL A 69 0.75 13.69 1.76
CA VAL A 69 -0.33 12.79 1.38
C VAL A 69 -1.19 12.54 2.63
N MET A 70 -2.41 13.06 2.60
CA MET A 70 -3.35 12.98 3.71
C MET A 70 -4.08 11.62 3.72
N PRO A 71 -4.66 11.23 4.86
CA PRO A 71 -5.69 10.19 4.88
C PRO A 71 -6.80 10.53 3.88
N ASN A 72 -7.21 9.56 3.05
CA ASN A 72 -8.10 9.79 1.91
C ASN A 72 -7.52 10.82 0.92
N PRO A 73 -6.48 10.47 0.16
CA PRO A 73 -5.78 11.38 -0.72
C PRO A 73 -6.73 12.00 -1.75
N THR A 74 -6.53 13.30 -2.02
CA THR A 74 -7.45 14.05 -2.87
C THR A 74 -6.97 14.12 -4.32
N VAL A 75 -7.92 14.37 -5.22
CA VAL A 75 -7.64 14.57 -6.64
C VAL A 75 -6.70 15.73 -6.89
N ASP A 76 -6.80 16.83 -6.10
CA ASP A 76 -5.89 17.97 -6.24
C ASP A 76 -4.46 17.62 -5.86
N LYS A 77 -4.30 16.83 -4.77
CA LYS A 77 -2.98 16.30 -4.39
C LYS A 77 -2.43 15.36 -5.47
N LEU A 78 -3.29 14.59 -6.12
CA LEU A 78 -2.90 13.73 -7.23
C LEU A 78 -2.40 14.55 -8.42
N ARG A 79 -3.12 15.61 -8.81
CA ARG A 79 -2.71 16.53 -9.89
C ARG A 79 -1.37 17.23 -9.60
N GLU A 80 -1.16 17.64 -8.34
CA GLU A 80 0.13 18.20 -7.88
C GLU A 80 1.27 17.19 -8.12
N GLY A 81 1.06 15.93 -7.71
CA GLY A 81 2.06 14.86 -7.88
C GLY A 81 2.35 14.55 -9.35
N ILE A 82 1.33 14.54 -10.20
CA ILE A 82 1.48 14.31 -11.65
C ILE A 82 2.37 15.41 -12.26
N ALA A 83 2.09 16.67 -11.94
CA ALA A 83 2.89 17.80 -12.46
C ALA A 83 4.36 17.69 -12.03
N LEU A 84 4.59 17.39 -10.75
CA LEU A 84 5.94 17.23 -10.19
C LEU A 84 6.67 16.03 -10.81
N ALA A 85 6.00 14.87 -10.93
CA ALA A 85 6.57 13.67 -11.53
C ALA A 85 6.96 13.87 -12.99
N ARG A 86 6.14 14.57 -13.77
CA ARG A 86 6.43 14.93 -15.17
C ARG A 86 7.62 15.88 -15.27
N GLN A 87 7.67 16.92 -14.46
CA GLN A 87 8.77 17.88 -14.40
C GLN A 87 10.11 17.20 -14.15
N HIS A 88 10.15 16.25 -13.22
CA HIS A 88 11.37 15.51 -12.85
C HIS A 88 11.56 14.20 -13.64
N LYS A 89 10.65 13.91 -14.57
CA LYS A 89 10.67 12.68 -15.38
C LYS A 89 10.82 11.42 -14.51
N ALA A 90 10.04 11.35 -13.42
CA ALA A 90 10.08 10.23 -12.49
C ALA A 90 9.83 8.90 -13.23
N ASP A 91 10.69 7.92 -12.99
CA ASP A 91 10.65 6.60 -13.62
C ASP A 91 10.46 5.45 -12.61
N PHE A 92 10.38 5.81 -11.34
CA PHE A 92 9.99 4.92 -10.23
C PHE A 92 9.30 5.73 -9.12
N ILE A 93 8.30 5.13 -8.46
CA ILE A 93 7.61 5.72 -7.32
C ILE A 93 7.84 4.85 -6.10
N LEU A 94 8.32 5.44 -4.99
CA LEU A 94 8.45 4.76 -3.70
C LEU A 94 7.49 5.38 -2.69
N ALA A 95 6.45 4.65 -2.32
CA ALA A 95 5.51 5.05 -1.28
C ALA A 95 6.03 4.64 0.10
N VAL A 96 6.11 5.59 1.04
CA VAL A 96 6.52 5.34 2.43
C VAL A 96 5.43 5.83 3.36
N GLY A 97 4.60 4.91 3.85
CA GLY A 97 3.44 5.27 4.67
C GLY A 97 2.46 4.14 4.87
N GLY A 98 1.22 4.48 5.18
CA GLY A 98 0.08 3.56 5.21
C GLY A 98 -0.61 3.44 3.87
N GLY A 99 -1.78 2.79 3.82
CA GLY A 99 -2.56 2.54 2.62
C GLY A 99 -2.83 3.77 1.76
N SER A 100 -3.09 4.94 2.38
CA SER A 100 -3.30 6.19 1.63
C SER A 100 -2.08 6.61 0.79
N CYS A 101 -0.86 6.35 1.26
CA CYS A 101 0.35 6.60 0.47
C CYS A 101 0.48 5.59 -0.67
N CYS A 102 0.13 4.32 -0.43
CA CYS A 102 0.12 3.27 -1.45
C CYS A 102 -0.93 3.56 -2.53
N ASP A 103 -2.15 3.91 -2.14
CA ASP A 103 -3.23 4.28 -3.05
C ASP A 103 -2.85 5.47 -3.92
N TYR A 104 -2.34 6.52 -3.28
CA TYR A 104 -1.87 7.70 -3.98
C TYR A 104 -0.76 7.37 -4.99
N ALA A 105 0.21 6.56 -4.60
CA ALA A 105 1.31 6.15 -5.47
C ALA A 105 0.84 5.37 -6.70
N LYS A 106 -0.14 4.47 -6.53
CA LYS A 106 -0.74 3.71 -7.64
C LYS A 106 -1.55 4.61 -8.57
N ALA A 107 -2.38 5.50 -8.02
CA ALA A 107 -3.09 6.52 -8.81
C ALA A 107 -2.11 7.39 -9.60
N LEU A 108 -1.03 7.83 -8.96
CA LEU A 108 0.01 8.62 -9.60
C LEU A 108 0.68 7.84 -10.73
N ALA A 109 1.02 6.57 -10.50
CA ALA A 109 1.70 5.69 -11.45
C ALA A 109 0.95 5.54 -12.79
N VAL A 110 -0.37 5.37 -12.73
CA VAL A 110 -1.22 5.25 -13.94
C VAL A 110 -1.46 6.59 -14.63
N SER A 111 -1.25 7.72 -13.90
CA SER A 111 -1.63 9.05 -14.37
C SER A 111 -0.47 9.85 -14.98
N ILE A 112 0.78 9.53 -14.67
CA ILE A 112 1.95 10.32 -15.12
C ILE A 112 1.99 10.48 -16.64
N HIS A 113 1.74 9.43 -17.40
CA HIS A 113 1.78 9.43 -18.86
C HIS A 113 0.40 9.59 -19.52
N CYS A 114 -0.66 9.78 -18.73
CA CYS A 114 -2.00 10.01 -19.21
C CYS A 114 -2.23 11.50 -19.45
N GLU A 115 -2.71 11.90 -20.63
CA GLU A 115 -3.01 13.30 -20.96
C GLU A 115 -4.38 13.76 -20.44
N GLU A 116 -5.30 12.80 -20.28
CA GLU A 116 -6.66 13.04 -19.79
C GLU A 116 -6.69 13.31 -18.29
N ASP A 117 -7.76 13.91 -17.79
CA ASP A 117 -7.94 14.10 -16.34
C ASP A 117 -8.06 12.72 -15.66
N PRO A 118 -7.19 12.41 -14.69
CA PRO A 118 -7.14 11.09 -14.08
C PRO A 118 -8.37 10.77 -13.24
N TRP A 119 -9.04 11.79 -12.67
CA TRP A 119 -10.26 11.58 -11.90
C TRP A 119 -11.38 11.08 -12.81
N GLU A 120 -11.65 11.78 -13.90
CA GLU A 120 -12.70 11.41 -14.84
C GLU A 120 -12.42 10.06 -15.49
N LYS A 121 -11.18 9.81 -15.90
CA LYS A 121 -10.81 8.58 -16.59
C LYS A 121 -10.85 7.35 -15.69
N TYR A 122 -10.13 7.42 -14.57
CA TYR A 122 -9.89 6.22 -13.75
C TYR A 122 -10.90 6.05 -12.63
N PHE A 123 -11.46 7.13 -12.07
CA PHE A 123 -12.31 7.03 -10.89
C PHE A 123 -13.80 7.27 -11.18
N VAL A 124 -14.15 7.96 -12.26
CA VAL A 124 -15.56 8.13 -12.68
C VAL A 124 -15.95 7.12 -13.75
N LYS A 125 -15.14 6.96 -14.80
CA LYS A 125 -15.42 6.06 -15.91
C LYS A 125 -14.86 4.64 -15.71
N PHE A 126 -14.02 4.41 -14.73
CA PHE A 126 -13.37 3.13 -14.45
C PHE A 126 -12.62 2.54 -15.66
N GLU A 127 -11.98 3.41 -16.45
CA GLU A 127 -11.20 2.97 -17.60
C GLU A 127 -9.87 2.36 -17.15
N GLU A 128 -9.41 1.33 -17.88
CA GLU A 128 -8.08 0.75 -17.64
C GLU A 128 -6.97 1.64 -18.21
N PRO A 129 -5.75 1.60 -17.62
CA PRO A 129 -4.62 2.37 -18.13
C PRO A 129 -4.24 1.98 -19.55
N SER A 130 -4.26 2.95 -20.45
CA SER A 130 -3.83 2.80 -21.85
C SER A 130 -2.43 3.37 -22.12
N CYS A 131 -1.82 4.01 -21.10
CA CYS A 131 -0.48 4.60 -21.17
C CYS A 131 0.50 3.75 -20.35
N PRO A 132 1.83 3.94 -20.55
CA PRO A 132 2.84 3.28 -19.71
C PRO A 132 2.64 3.61 -18.23
N ILE A 133 2.72 2.58 -17.39
CA ILE A 133 2.57 2.70 -15.95
C ILE A 133 3.95 2.78 -15.31
N VAL A 134 4.17 3.80 -14.49
CA VAL A 134 5.42 3.94 -13.74
C VAL A 134 5.44 2.90 -12.60
N PRO A 135 6.49 2.08 -12.45
CA PRO A 135 6.52 1.07 -11.40
C PRO A 135 6.52 1.68 -10.00
N VAL A 136 5.83 1.00 -9.08
CA VAL A 136 5.66 1.41 -7.67
C VAL A 136 6.35 0.41 -6.75
N GLY A 137 7.01 0.90 -5.70
CA GLY A 137 7.43 0.13 -4.53
C GLY A 137 6.79 0.73 -3.27
N CYS A 138 6.58 -0.10 -2.26
CA CYS A 138 5.97 0.33 -0.99
C CYS A 138 6.87 0.01 0.20
N VAL A 139 6.94 0.93 1.17
CA VAL A 139 7.48 0.71 2.51
C VAL A 139 6.36 1.02 3.50
N LEU A 140 5.78 -0.03 4.06
CA LEU A 140 4.58 0.08 4.88
C LEU A 140 4.91 0.52 6.30
N THR A 141 4.17 1.49 6.83
CA THR A 141 4.32 1.98 8.21
C THR A 141 3.07 1.84 9.06
N MET A 142 1.96 1.42 8.47
CA MET A 142 0.69 1.16 9.12
C MET A 142 0.01 -0.01 8.43
N VAL A 143 -0.50 -0.94 9.21
CA VAL A 143 -1.24 -2.12 8.75
C VAL A 143 -2.74 -1.85 8.68
N GLY A 144 -3.47 -2.59 7.84
CA GLY A 144 -4.94 -2.57 7.81
C GLY A 144 -5.55 -2.59 6.41
N THR A 145 -4.92 -2.01 5.39
CA THR A 145 -5.55 -1.78 4.08
C THR A 145 -5.15 -2.76 2.97
N GLY A 146 -4.00 -3.46 3.07
CA GLY A 146 -3.44 -4.33 2.02
C GLY A 146 -3.09 -3.65 0.70
N SER A 147 -3.17 -2.33 0.66
CA SER A 147 -2.93 -1.56 -0.56
C SER A 147 -1.52 -1.78 -1.15
N GLU A 148 -0.59 -2.22 -0.33
CA GLU A 148 0.78 -2.59 -0.73
C GLU A 148 0.87 -3.92 -1.49
N MET A 149 -0.22 -4.71 -1.52
CA MET A 149 -0.25 -6.05 -2.14
C MET A 149 -1.35 -6.19 -3.20
N ASN A 150 -2.01 -5.10 -3.61
CA ASN A 150 -3.09 -5.13 -4.59
C ASN A 150 -3.00 -3.98 -5.59
N ALA A 151 -3.85 -4.03 -6.63
CA ALA A 151 -3.96 -3.01 -7.68
C ALA A 151 -5.03 -1.94 -7.37
N GLY A 152 -5.64 -1.96 -6.19
CA GLY A 152 -6.66 -0.99 -5.80
C GLY A 152 -6.08 0.38 -5.45
N SER A 153 -6.79 1.44 -5.78
CA SER A 153 -6.47 2.80 -5.40
C SER A 153 -7.75 3.56 -5.07
N VAL A 154 -7.74 4.31 -3.97
CA VAL A 154 -8.90 5.08 -3.52
C VAL A 154 -8.52 6.56 -3.49
N ILE A 155 -9.26 7.38 -4.25
CA ILE A 155 -9.06 8.83 -4.33
C ILE A 155 -10.35 9.55 -3.97
N THR A 156 -10.21 10.69 -3.33
CA THR A 156 -11.33 11.54 -2.89
C THR A 156 -11.39 12.81 -3.73
N ASN A 157 -12.56 13.16 -4.21
CA ASN A 157 -12.83 14.47 -4.79
C ASN A 157 -13.71 15.28 -3.80
N PRO A 158 -13.10 16.24 -3.07
CA PRO A 158 -13.84 17.02 -2.07
C PRO A 158 -14.91 17.93 -2.66
N GLU A 159 -14.72 18.44 -3.88
CA GLU A 159 -15.68 19.31 -4.56
C GLU A 159 -16.95 18.55 -4.91
N GLN A 160 -16.80 17.33 -5.42
CA GLN A 160 -17.93 16.44 -5.74
C GLN A 160 -18.44 15.67 -4.54
N LYS A 161 -17.76 15.73 -3.39
CA LYS A 161 -18.04 14.94 -2.17
C LYS A 161 -18.05 13.43 -2.43
N LEU A 162 -17.17 12.96 -3.31
CA LEU A 162 -17.06 11.56 -3.69
C LEU A 162 -15.72 10.99 -3.23
N LYS A 163 -15.74 9.74 -2.78
CA LYS A 163 -14.57 8.91 -2.51
C LYS A 163 -14.76 7.63 -3.31
N ILE A 164 -13.91 7.42 -4.30
CA ILE A 164 -14.05 6.30 -5.26
C ILE A 164 -12.79 5.45 -5.21
N GLY A 165 -13.01 4.14 -5.12
CA GLY A 165 -11.97 3.12 -5.27
C GLY A 165 -12.06 2.48 -6.65
N HIS A 166 -10.91 2.27 -7.28
CA HIS A 166 -10.78 1.48 -8.51
C HIS A 166 -9.75 0.40 -8.29
N VAL A 167 -10.12 -0.85 -8.57
CA VAL A 167 -9.21 -1.99 -8.63
C VAL A 167 -8.90 -2.22 -10.11
N PHE A 168 -7.68 -1.88 -10.50
CA PHE A 168 -7.24 -2.02 -11.89
C PHE A 168 -6.99 -3.49 -12.24
N ALA A 169 -7.40 -3.89 -13.45
CA ALA A 169 -7.16 -5.25 -13.93
C ALA A 169 -5.68 -5.50 -14.30
N SER A 170 -4.92 -4.43 -14.55
CA SER A 170 -3.51 -4.54 -14.93
C SER A 170 -2.63 -4.86 -13.73
N GLU A 171 -1.94 -6.00 -13.74
CA GLU A 171 -0.90 -6.35 -12.76
C GLU A 171 0.24 -5.31 -12.70
N ALA A 172 0.40 -4.49 -13.73
CA ALA A 172 1.41 -3.43 -13.75
C ALA A 172 1.14 -2.33 -12.72
N VAL A 173 -0.09 -2.18 -12.23
CA VAL A 173 -0.47 -1.25 -11.15
C VAL A 173 -0.06 -1.78 -9.78
N MET A 174 0.03 -3.09 -9.60
CA MET A 174 0.48 -3.68 -8.34
C MET A 174 1.90 -3.24 -8.01
N PRO A 175 2.20 -2.98 -6.73
CA PRO A 175 3.57 -2.69 -6.32
C PRO A 175 4.54 -3.79 -6.76
N ARG A 176 5.71 -3.42 -7.26
CA ARG A 176 6.75 -4.38 -7.66
C ARG A 176 7.36 -5.07 -6.46
N PHE A 177 7.43 -4.35 -5.37
CA PHE A 177 7.82 -4.88 -4.06
C PHE A 177 7.14 -4.12 -2.94
N SER A 178 7.03 -4.79 -1.79
CA SER A 178 6.56 -4.18 -0.56
C SER A 178 7.45 -4.59 0.61
N VAL A 179 7.83 -3.61 1.40
CA VAL A 179 8.64 -3.79 2.62
C VAL A 179 7.71 -3.67 3.82
N LEU A 180 7.64 -4.74 4.59
CA LEU A 180 6.90 -4.84 5.84
C LEU A 180 7.87 -5.11 6.99
N ASP A 181 8.37 -4.05 7.60
CA ASP A 181 9.13 -4.15 8.85
C ASP A 181 8.19 -3.90 10.03
N PRO A 182 7.85 -4.92 10.83
CA PRO A 182 6.94 -4.75 11.96
C PRO A 182 7.39 -3.69 12.97
N THR A 183 8.70 -3.41 13.04
CA THR A 183 9.23 -2.36 13.94
C THR A 183 8.72 -0.97 13.58
N TYR A 184 8.40 -0.71 12.31
CA TYR A 184 7.85 0.57 11.86
C TYR A 184 6.44 0.83 12.41
N THR A 185 5.73 -0.22 12.77
CA THR A 185 4.40 -0.12 13.37
C THR A 185 4.40 0.13 14.87
N LEU A 186 5.53 -0.09 15.57
CA LEU A 186 5.64 0.06 17.03
C LEU A 186 5.44 1.52 17.50
N THR A 187 5.65 2.48 16.61
CA THR A 187 5.46 3.92 16.90
C THR A 187 4.05 4.42 16.61
N LEU A 188 3.14 3.55 16.15
CA LEU A 188 1.76 3.95 15.88
C LEU A 188 1.04 4.32 17.19
N PRO A 189 0.30 5.45 17.22
CA PRO A 189 -0.60 5.74 18.33
C PRO A 189 -1.60 4.60 18.53
N ARG A 190 -2.02 4.36 19.78
CA ARG A 190 -2.95 3.28 20.11
C ARG A 190 -4.22 3.29 19.25
N TYR A 191 -4.78 4.48 19.01
CA TYR A 191 -5.96 4.62 18.14
C TYR A 191 -5.71 4.06 16.73
N GLN A 192 -4.59 4.41 16.11
CA GLN A 192 -4.23 3.96 14.77
C GLN A 192 -3.98 2.45 14.73
N MET A 193 -3.35 1.90 15.77
CA MET A 193 -3.14 0.46 15.89
C MET A 193 -4.49 -0.27 15.96
N VAL A 194 -5.39 0.17 16.83
CA VAL A 194 -6.71 -0.47 17.02
C VAL A 194 -7.56 -0.33 15.76
N ALA A 195 -7.56 0.84 15.13
CA ALA A 195 -8.26 1.05 13.87
C ALA A 195 -7.77 0.11 12.76
N GLY A 196 -6.44 -0.05 12.64
CA GLY A 196 -5.86 -1.00 11.67
C GLY A 196 -6.23 -2.45 11.97
N ILE A 197 -6.21 -2.87 13.24
CA ILE A 197 -6.65 -4.23 13.64
C ILE A 197 -8.12 -4.45 13.26
N TYR A 198 -8.97 -3.47 13.50
CA TYR A 198 -10.39 -3.55 13.18
C TYR A 198 -10.63 -3.61 11.67
N ASP A 199 -9.85 -2.85 10.92
CA ASP A 199 -9.87 -2.84 9.46
C ASP A 199 -9.50 -4.21 8.88
N ILE A 200 -8.40 -4.82 9.36
CA ILE A 200 -8.01 -6.19 9.00
C ILE A 200 -9.16 -7.16 9.22
N PHE A 201 -9.76 -7.13 10.42
CA PHE A 201 -10.82 -8.05 10.78
C PHE A 201 -12.05 -7.87 9.89
N ASN A 202 -12.45 -6.62 9.60
CA ASN A 202 -13.57 -6.32 8.73
C ASN A 202 -13.36 -6.82 7.30
N HIS A 203 -12.18 -6.61 6.73
CA HIS A 203 -11.87 -7.10 5.39
C HIS A 203 -11.96 -8.62 5.29
N ILE A 204 -11.48 -9.34 6.31
CA ILE A 204 -11.64 -10.81 6.37
C ILE A 204 -13.14 -11.18 6.44
N CYS A 205 -13.93 -10.46 7.26
CA CYS A 205 -15.38 -10.68 7.36
C CYS A 205 -16.10 -10.39 6.04
N GLU A 206 -15.73 -9.31 5.32
CA GLU A 206 -16.32 -8.99 4.01
C GLU A 206 -16.13 -10.16 3.03
N GLN A 207 -14.95 -10.75 2.99
CA GLN A 207 -14.69 -11.93 2.16
C GLN A 207 -15.44 -13.16 2.67
N TYR A 208 -15.44 -13.39 3.98
CA TYR A 208 -16.12 -14.53 4.60
C TYR A 208 -17.63 -14.52 4.32
N PHE A 209 -18.28 -13.36 4.43
CA PHE A 209 -19.73 -13.22 4.22
C PHE A 209 -20.12 -12.94 2.76
N SER A 210 -19.20 -12.87 1.82
CA SER A 210 -19.50 -12.59 0.41
C SER A 210 -20.05 -13.77 -0.38
N GLY A 211 -19.99 -14.99 0.17
CA GLY A 211 -20.43 -16.24 -0.47
C GLY A 211 -21.45 -17.00 0.38
N ASN A 212 -22.02 -18.04 -0.20
CA ASN A 212 -22.99 -18.92 0.44
C ASN A 212 -22.45 -20.37 0.65
N ASP A 213 -21.21 -20.59 0.29
CA ASP A 213 -20.59 -21.92 0.26
C ASP A 213 -19.66 -22.11 1.46
N ASP A 214 -19.77 -23.25 2.13
CA ASP A 214 -18.78 -23.76 3.08
C ASP A 214 -17.61 -24.36 2.28
N ASN A 215 -16.50 -23.64 2.20
CA ASN A 215 -15.36 -24.06 1.39
C ASN A 215 -14.00 -23.68 2.02
N THR A 216 -12.90 -24.08 1.37
CA THR A 216 -11.53 -23.87 1.87
C THR A 216 -11.23 -22.40 2.17
N SER A 217 -11.78 -21.44 1.41
CA SER A 217 -11.59 -20.01 1.69
C SER A 217 -12.17 -19.59 3.03
N ASP A 218 -13.31 -20.17 3.43
CA ASP A 218 -13.95 -19.86 4.70
C ASP A 218 -13.11 -20.37 5.88
N TYR A 219 -12.56 -21.57 5.78
CA TYR A 219 -11.65 -22.11 6.81
C TYR A 219 -10.36 -21.31 6.93
N LEU A 220 -9.80 -20.82 5.80
CA LEU A 220 -8.66 -19.90 5.83
C LEU A 220 -9.02 -18.58 6.49
N ALA A 221 -10.16 -17.99 6.14
CA ALA A 221 -10.65 -16.74 6.73
C ALA A 221 -10.87 -16.89 8.25
N GLU A 222 -11.47 -18.00 8.71
CA GLU A 222 -11.61 -18.29 10.14
C GLU A 222 -10.26 -18.40 10.85
N GLY A 223 -9.28 -19.06 10.24
CA GLY A 223 -7.92 -19.15 10.75
C GLY A 223 -7.27 -17.77 10.90
N LEU A 224 -7.43 -16.91 9.88
CA LEU A 224 -6.95 -15.53 9.90
C LEU A 224 -7.66 -14.71 11.00
N MET A 225 -8.99 -14.78 11.11
CA MET A 225 -9.75 -14.10 12.17
C MET A 225 -9.30 -14.51 13.57
N ARG A 226 -9.08 -15.81 13.82
CA ARG A 226 -8.55 -16.31 15.10
C ARG A 226 -7.16 -15.73 15.40
N SER A 227 -6.29 -15.67 14.40
CA SER A 227 -4.95 -15.07 14.52
C SER A 227 -5.01 -13.57 14.81
N VAL A 228 -5.89 -12.81 14.14
CA VAL A 228 -6.13 -11.38 14.44
C VAL A 228 -6.57 -11.21 15.89
N ILE A 229 -7.56 -11.97 16.34
CA ILE A 229 -8.07 -11.89 17.72
C ILE A 229 -6.95 -12.20 18.74
N HIS A 230 -6.15 -13.23 18.49
CA HIS A 230 -5.03 -13.59 19.37
C HIS A 230 -3.99 -12.47 19.44
N ALA A 231 -3.47 -12.05 18.29
CA ALA A 231 -2.42 -11.04 18.22
C ALA A 231 -2.89 -9.66 18.73
N SER A 232 -4.15 -9.29 18.48
CA SER A 232 -4.73 -8.02 18.95
C SER A 232 -4.82 -7.93 20.47
N ARG A 233 -5.16 -9.02 21.15
CA ARG A 233 -5.21 -9.07 22.62
C ARG A 233 -3.84 -8.83 23.23
N ILE A 234 -2.79 -9.43 22.66
CA ILE A 234 -1.41 -9.22 23.11
C ILE A 234 -0.96 -7.79 22.82
N ALA A 235 -1.13 -7.31 21.58
CA ALA A 235 -0.74 -5.97 21.17
C ALA A 235 -1.48 -4.86 21.93
N SER A 236 -2.70 -5.11 22.41
CA SER A 236 -3.47 -4.16 23.21
C SER A 236 -2.94 -4.01 24.63
N GLN A 237 -2.37 -5.07 25.21
CA GLN A 237 -1.76 -5.09 26.53
C GLN A 237 -0.30 -4.65 26.49
N ASP A 238 0.43 -5.11 25.48
CA ASP A 238 1.84 -4.76 25.21
C ASP A 238 2.00 -4.28 23.76
N PRO A 239 1.84 -2.96 23.51
CA PRO A 239 1.97 -2.40 22.17
C PRO A 239 3.37 -2.54 21.55
N GLN A 240 4.39 -2.86 22.36
CA GLN A 240 5.76 -3.06 21.92
C GLN A 240 6.10 -4.53 21.64
N ASN A 241 5.14 -5.44 21.81
CA ASN A 241 5.33 -6.85 21.55
C ASN A 241 5.57 -7.10 20.04
N TYR A 242 6.83 -7.37 19.70
CA TYR A 242 7.25 -7.53 18.31
C TYR A 242 6.49 -8.66 17.59
N GLU A 243 6.31 -9.80 18.26
CA GLU A 243 5.68 -10.96 17.64
C GLU A 243 4.20 -10.70 17.34
N ALA A 244 3.46 -10.09 18.27
CA ALA A 244 2.07 -9.70 18.03
C ALA A 244 1.96 -8.67 16.90
N ARG A 245 2.85 -7.69 16.85
CA ARG A 245 2.89 -6.68 15.77
C ARG A 245 3.29 -7.30 14.44
N SER A 246 4.20 -8.27 14.46
CA SER A 246 4.65 -9.02 13.30
C SER A 246 3.49 -9.83 12.68
N ASN A 247 2.74 -10.54 13.52
CA ASN A 247 1.55 -11.28 13.08
C ASN A 247 0.49 -10.35 12.47
N LEU A 248 0.17 -9.23 13.14
CA LEU A 248 -0.78 -8.25 12.61
C LEU A 248 -0.31 -7.64 11.27
N CYS A 249 1.00 -7.45 11.12
CA CYS A 249 1.58 -6.94 9.89
C CYS A 249 1.42 -7.91 8.71
N LEU A 250 1.57 -9.22 8.96
CA LEU A 250 1.51 -10.25 7.93
C LEU A 250 0.07 -10.65 7.58
N LEU A 251 -0.82 -10.64 8.56
CA LEU A 251 -2.19 -11.19 8.41
C LEU A 251 -2.99 -10.54 7.28
N TYR A 252 -2.77 -9.26 7.03
CA TYR A 252 -3.49 -8.57 5.98
C TYR A 252 -2.88 -8.73 4.59
N THR A 253 -1.58 -9.02 4.51
CA THR A 253 -0.89 -9.30 3.25
C THR A 253 -1.08 -10.74 2.78
N SER A 254 -1.70 -11.59 3.62
CA SER A 254 -2.02 -12.96 3.22
C SER A 254 -3.12 -12.91 2.16
N PRO A 255 -2.86 -13.42 0.94
CA PRO A 255 -3.84 -13.39 -0.13
C PRO A 255 -5.09 -14.15 0.28
N SER A 256 -6.24 -13.51 0.14
CA SER A 256 -7.51 -14.22 0.17
C SER A 256 -7.65 -14.98 -1.16
N PRO A 257 -8.08 -16.24 -1.15
CA PRO A 257 -8.38 -16.97 -2.38
C PRO A 257 -9.52 -16.36 -3.23
N ARG A 258 -10.13 -15.29 -2.75
CA ARG A 258 -11.21 -14.55 -3.41
C ARG A 258 -10.79 -13.18 -3.95
N ASP A 259 -9.54 -12.74 -3.72
CA ASP A 259 -9.01 -11.50 -4.29
C ASP A 259 -8.53 -11.69 -5.72
#